data_31423850a92a023182d7ebae5b064c06
#
_entry.id   31423850a92a023182d7ebae5b064c06
#
_cell.length_a   1.000
_cell.length_b   1.000
_cell.length_c   1.000
_cell.angle_alpha   90.00
_cell.angle_beta   90.00
_cell.angle_gamma   90.00
#
_symmetry.space_group_name_H-M   'P 1'
#
loop_
_entity.id
_entity.type
_entity.pdbx_description
1 polymer ?
#
loop_
_entity_poly.entity_id
_entity_poly.type
_entity_poly.pdbx_seq_one_letter_code
_entity_poly.pdbx_strand_id
1 'polypeptide(L)'
;MKKQPKPTIKTPDLSGLSAAELRLVVAQFQAVIDEQNTALQDAHRRIELLEEMNRLLKTQKFSASSEKSKFQLNLFDEIELEAQLDELFESLPELPDEGEGIVQQRKERQTRKRGFSASLVRERIEHKLTELEKAGASKTFFTKVKEELHYIPAQLKVLEHWQEKAVFPSENNASEEQIVAAQRPVHPFGKCSVTTSLIAHVIADKYQYGMPLYRQESKFKGLGQPIYRNNMAQWCIRFADEAKPLLHLMREVQNSGNYLQADETRLQVLKEDGKTAQSDKWMWVIRGGPPEKQSVLFEYDPSRAGSVAVRLLDDFEGVLQADGYSGYSTVCKANSITRIGCWDHARRKFVEADKSADSKAKAKKGTVSKTDVALGYIRKLYRVESSIADKTDDERLKARQEISVPVLNEFKLWLEKNAAKIMKGGALRKAIDYSLNLWQYLVG
;
A
#
# COMPACT_ATOMS: atom_id res chain seq x y z
N MET A 1 -10.84 -41.60 -5.13
CA MET A 1 -9.40 -41.32 -5.00
C MET A 1 -8.68 -42.68 -4.86
N LYS A 2 -7.96 -43.12 -5.91
CA LYS A 2 -7.16 -44.33 -5.86
C LYS A 2 -5.84 -44.00 -5.12
N LYS A 3 -5.54 -44.72 -4.05
CA LYS A 3 -4.26 -44.60 -3.33
C LYS A 3 -3.13 -45.00 -4.28
N GLN A 4 -2.25 -44.08 -4.58
CA GLN A 4 -1.00 -44.40 -5.27
C GLN A 4 -0.12 -45.29 -4.35
N PRO A 5 0.56 -46.29 -4.91
CA PRO A 5 1.44 -47.15 -4.15
C PRO A 5 2.63 -46.33 -3.61
N LYS A 6 2.96 -46.52 -2.35
CA LYS A 6 4.14 -45.90 -1.72
C LYS A 6 5.40 -46.38 -2.48
N PRO A 7 6.32 -45.47 -2.87
CA PRO A 7 7.57 -45.87 -3.47
C PRO A 7 8.37 -46.72 -2.48
N THR A 8 8.68 -47.95 -2.87
CA THR A 8 9.53 -48.86 -2.10
C THR A 8 10.98 -48.45 -2.35
N ILE A 9 11.59 -47.75 -1.41
CA ILE A 9 13.02 -47.43 -1.48
C ILE A 9 13.77 -48.75 -1.24
N LYS A 10 14.40 -49.29 -2.30
CA LYS A 10 15.34 -50.37 -2.16
C LYS A 10 16.61 -49.83 -1.51
N THR A 11 16.88 -50.21 -0.29
CA THR A 11 18.16 -49.91 0.37
C THR A 11 19.28 -50.62 -0.39
N PRO A 12 20.31 -49.89 -0.87
CA PRO A 12 21.46 -50.51 -1.51
C PRO A 12 22.19 -51.41 -0.51
N ASP A 13 22.69 -52.56 -0.98
CA ASP A 13 23.54 -53.43 -0.17
C ASP A 13 24.91 -52.75 0.03
N LEU A 14 25.18 -52.36 1.26
CA LEU A 14 26.42 -51.68 1.67
C LEU A 14 27.49 -52.65 2.21
N SER A 15 27.19 -53.95 2.22
CA SER A 15 28.11 -54.96 2.69
C SER A 15 29.19 -55.24 1.65
N GLY A 16 30.39 -54.69 1.84
CA GLY A 16 31.54 -54.88 0.98
C GLY A 16 32.20 -53.61 0.43
N LEU A 17 31.65 -52.43 0.74
CA LEU A 17 32.21 -51.14 0.31
C LEU A 17 33.36 -50.68 1.20
N SER A 18 34.40 -50.13 0.61
CA SER A 18 35.51 -49.49 1.35
C SER A 18 35.04 -48.17 2.01
N ALA A 19 35.78 -47.71 3.01
CA ALA A 19 35.47 -46.44 3.70
C ALA A 19 35.41 -45.22 2.77
N ALA A 20 36.12 -45.23 1.66
CA ALA A 20 36.10 -44.17 0.66
C ALA A 20 34.81 -44.20 -0.17
N GLU A 21 34.37 -45.38 -0.59
CA GLU A 21 33.12 -45.59 -1.35
C GLU A 21 31.91 -45.30 -0.48
N LEU A 22 31.91 -45.64 0.81
CA LEU A 22 30.85 -45.29 1.76
C LEU A 22 30.72 -43.77 1.92
N ARG A 23 31.82 -43.02 1.97
CA ARG A 23 31.79 -41.55 2.02
C ARG A 23 31.17 -40.94 0.75
N LEU A 24 31.46 -41.52 -0.40
CA LEU A 24 30.89 -41.06 -1.68
C LEU A 24 29.38 -41.30 -1.73
N VAL A 25 28.93 -42.48 -1.29
CA VAL A 25 27.49 -42.80 -1.22
C VAL A 25 26.77 -41.89 -0.22
N VAL A 26 27.36 -41.62 0.95
CA VAL A 26 26.79 -40.69 1.93
C VAL A 26 26.67 -39.26 1.34
N ALA A 27 27.71 -38.78 0.63
CA ALA A 27 27.65 -37.47 -0.02
C ALA A 27 26.58 -37.41 -1.10
N GLN A 28 26.39 -38.49 -1.88
CA GLN A 28 25.32 -38.57 -2.86
C GLN A 28 23.92 -38.55 -2.22
N PHE A 29 23.74 -39.30 -1.12
CA PHE A 29 22.46 -39.26 -0.39
C PHE A 29 22.19 -37.90 0.25
N GLN A 30 23.23 -37.25 0.78
CA GLN A 30 23.07 -35.88 1.31
C GLN A 30 22.65 -34.91 0.22
N ALA A 31 23.27 -34.95 -0.96
CA ALA A 31 22.87 -34.09 -2.07
C ALA A 31 21.39 -34.32 -2.51
N VAL A 32 20.96 -35.60 -2.54
CA VAL A 32 19.56 -35.95 -2.84
C VAL A 32 18.59 -35.45 -1.76
N ILE A 33 18.99 -35.58 -0.48
CA ILE A 33 18.18 -35.07 0.63
C ILE A 33 18.07 -33.55 0.57
N ASP A 34 19.14 -32.85 0.28
CA ASP A 34 19.14 -31.39 0.17
C ASP A 34 18.26 -30.92 -1.01
N GLU A 35 18.34 -31.62 -2.15
CA GLU A 35 17.47 -31.36 -3.31
C GLU A 35 15.99 -31.62 -2.96
N GLN A 36 15.69 -32.74 -2.28
CA GLN A 36 14.33 -33.06 -1.84
C GLN A 36 13.81 -32.05 -0.81
N ASN A 37 14.65 -31.60 0.12
CA ASN A 37 14.27 -30.59 1.09
C ASN A 37 13.95 -29.24 0.41
N THR A 38 14.74 -28.87 -0.57
CA THR A 38 14.48 -27.65 -1.37
C THR A 38 13.16 -27.77 -2.14
N ALA A 39 12.93 -28.90 -2.80
CA ALA A 39 11.66 -29.15 -3.51
C ALA A 39 10.44 -29.18 -2.56
N LEU A 40 10.64 -29.73 -1.34
CA LEU A 40 9.59 -29.75 -0.32
C LEU A 40 9.26 -28.35 0.19
N GLN A 41 10.27 -27.51 0.42
CA GLN A 41 10.08 -26.11 0.80
C GLN A 41 9.33 -25.32 -0.29
N ASP A 42 9.68 -25.53 -1.55
CA ASP A 42 8.98 -24.91 -2.68
C ASP A 42 7.54 -25.40 -2.81
N ALA A 43 7.29 -26.68 -2.60
CA ALA A 43 5.95 -27.26 -2.58
C ALA A 43 5.09 -26.67 -1.43
N HIS A 44 5.66 -26.54 -0.22
CA HIS A 44 4.98 -25.89 0.90
C HIS A 44 4.62 -24.43 0.60
N ARG A 45 5.57 -23.68 0.03
CA ARG A 45 5.33 -22.28 -0.38
C ARG A 45 4.19 -22.17 -1.41
N ARG A 46 4.12 -23.13 -2.35
CA ARG A 46 3.01 -23.20 -3.34
C ARG A 46 1.67 -23.51 -2.69
N ILE A 47 1.64 -24.45 -1.73
CA ILE A 47 0.42 -24.79 -1.00
C ILE A 47 -0.10 -23.57 -0.24
N GLU A 48 0.77 -22.86 0.47
CA GLU A 48 0.38 -21.65 1.22
C GLU A 48 -0.22 -20.56 0.29
N LEU A 49 0.39 -20.34 -0.88
CA LEU A 49 -0.13 -19.40 -1.87
C LEU A 49 -1.50 -19.84 -2.43
N LEU A 50 -1.69 -21.12 -2.73
CA LEU A 50 -2.94 -21.66 -3.23
C LEU A 50 -4.05 -21.65 -2.17
N GLU A 51 -3.71 -21.88 -0.90
CA GLU A 51 -4.66 -21.78 0.22
C GLU A 51 -5.12 -20.33 0.43
N GLU A 52 -4.20 -19.37 0.32
CA GLU A 52 -4.54 -17.96 0.41
C GLU A 52 -5.40 -17.50 -0.75
N MET A 53 -5.07 -17.92 -1.98
CA MET A 53 -5.93 -17.66 -3.16
C MET A 53 -7.34 -18.28 -3.00
N ASN A 54 -7.44 -19.50 -2.50
CA ASN A 54 -8.74 -20.13 -2.20
C ASN A 54 -9.50 -19.35 -1.13
N ARG A 55 -8.83 -18.82 -0.14
CA ARG A 55 -9.42 -17.95 0.89
C ARG A 55 -9.97 -16.67 0.29
N LEU A 56 -9.18 -16.00 -0.57
CA LEU A 56 -9.59 -14.78 -1.27
C LEU A 56 -10.78 -15.03 -2.22
N LEU A 57 -10.72 -16.10 -3.03
CA LEU A 57 -11.81 -16.48 -3.93
C LEU A 57 -13.09 -16.85 -3.17
N LYS A 58 -13.00 -17.52 -2.03
CA LYS A 58 -14.15 -17.79 -1.15
C LYS A 58 -14.72 -16.51 -0.57
N THR A 59 -13.88 -15.58 -0.16
CA THR A 59 -14.30 -14.27 0.37
C THR A 59 -15.02 -13.45 -0.70
N GLN A 60 -14.49 -13.42 -1.94
CA GLN A 60 -15.16 -12.78 -3.08
C GLN A 60 -16.54 -13.40 -3.40
N LYS A 61 -16.63 -14.73 -3.33
CA LYS A 61 -17.86 -15.45 -3.70
C LYS A 61 -18.97 -15.35 -2.65
N PHE A 62 -18.61 -15.13 -1.38
CA PHE A 62 -19.53 -15.14 -0.25
C PHE A 62 -19.63 -13.82 0.53
N SER A 63 -18.89 -12.78 0.14
CA SER A 63 -19.04 -11.45 0.74
C SER A 63 -20.29 -10.77 0.18
N ALA A 64 -21.15 -10.30 1.08
CA ALA A 64 -22.29 -9.47 0.70
C ALA A 64 -21.80 -8.20 0.01
N SER A 65 -22.41 -7.83 -1.12
CA SER A 65 -22.09 -6.67 -1.95
C SER A 65 -22.47 -5.33 -1.29
N SER A 66 -21.95 -5.06 -0.10
CA SER A 66 -22.16 -3.81 0.62
C SER A 66 -20.82 -3.07 0.71
N GLU A 67 -20.77 -1.86 0.21
CA GLU A 67 -19.60 -0.93 0.28
C GLU A 67 -19.10 -0.67 1.72
N LYS A 68 -19.77 -1.17 2.74
CA LYS A 68 -19.38 -1.11 4.16
C LYS A 68 -18.85 -2.45 4.70
N SER A 69 -18.27 -3.28 3.86
CA SER A 69 -17.68 -4.55 4.25
C SER A 69 -16.46 -4.32 5.17
N LYS A 70 -16.37 -5.09 6.25
CA LYS A 70 -15.26 -5.12 7.22
C LYS A 70 -13.91 -5.58 6.61
N PHE A 71 -13.85 -5.84 5.32
CA PHE A 71 -12.73 -6.41 4.56
C PHE A 71 -12.14 -5.47 3.50
N GLN A 72 -12.20 -4.17 3.73
CA GLN A 72 -11.52 -3.18 2.87
C GLN A 72 -9.97 -3.33 2.88
N LEU A 73 -9.47 -4.26 3.67
CA LEU A 73 -8.04 -4.62 3.74
C LEU A 73 -7.54 -5.39 2.51
N ASN A 74 -8.43 -5.99 1.70
CA ASN A 74 -8.05 -6.89 0.62
C ASN A 74 -7.79 -6.21 -0.73
N LEU A 75 -7.91 -4.89 -0.83
CA LEU A 75 -7.77 -4.18 -2.11
C LEU A 75 -6.33 -4.17 -2.65
N PHE A 76 -5.35 -4.30 -1.75
CA PHE A 76 -3.92 -4.35 -2.10
C PHE A 76 -3.44 -5.79 -2.37
N ASP A 77 -4.08 -6.79 -1.77
CA ASP A 77 -3.63 -8.19 -1.81
C ASP A 77 -3.85 -8.86 -3.18
N GLU A 78 -4.91 -8.50 -3.90
CA GLU A 78 -5.37 -9.22 -5.09
C GLU A 78 -4.42 -9.05 -6.28
N ILE A 79 -3.84 -7.87 -6.45
CA ILE A 79 -3.01 -7.52 -7.61
C ILE A 79 -1.59 -8.07 -7.46
N GLU A 80 -1.05 -7.98 -6.25
CA GLU A 80 0.27 -8.54 -5.93
C GLU A 80 0.25 -10.06 -6.02
N LEU A 81 -0.86 -10.67 -5.59
CA LEU A 81 -1.05 -12.12 -5.66
C LEU A 81 -1.15 -12.60 -7.11
N GLU A 82 -1.91 -11.90 -7.97
CA GLU A 82 -2.01 -12.25 -9.40
C GLU A 82 -0.68 -12.05 -10.13
N ALA A 83 0.04 -10.96 -9.85
CA ALA A 83 1.36 -10.73 -10.45
C ALA A 83 2.38 -11.80 -10.01
N GLN A 84 2.33 -12.25 -8.78
CA GLN A 84 3.19 -13.31 -8.25
C GLN A 84 2.80 -14.69 -8.76
N LEU A 85 1.52 -14.94 -8.98
CA LEU A 85 1.04 -16.17 -9.60
C LEU A 85 1.48 -16.26 -11.06
N ASP A 86 1.38 -15.17 -11.82
CA ASP A 86 1.84 -15.12 -13.20
C ASP A 86 3.38 -15.38 -13.27
N GLU A 87 4.17 -14.77 -12.38
CA GLU A 87 5.62 -14.99 -12.27
C GLU A 87 5.96 -16.43 -11.82
N LEU A 88 5.15 -16.99 -10.90
CA LEU A 88 5.30 -18.36 -10.45
C LEU A 88 4.93 -19.37 -11.55
N PHE A 89 3.88 -19.12 -12.34
CA PHE A 89 3.49 -19.95 -13.50
C PHE A 89 4.52 -19.86 -14.63
N GLU A 90 5.17 -18.71 -14.83
CA GLU A 90 6.25 -18.56 -15.81
C GLU A 90 7.55 -19.26 -15.37
N SER A 91 7.77 -19.42 -14.06
CA SER A 91 8.97 -20.06 -13.50
C SER A 91 8.84 -21.58 -13.30
N LEU A 92 7.65 -22.17 -13.55
CA LEU A 92 7.45 -23.60 -13.42
C LEU A 92 8.18 -24.35 -14.54
N PRO A 93 9.03 -25.35 -14.23
CA PRO A 93 9.47 -26.30 -15.25
C PRO A 93 8.23 -27.03 -15.78
N GLU A 94 8.14 -27.11 -17.13
CA GLU A 94 7.10 -27.90 -17.79
C GLU A 94 7.17 -29.34 -17.24
N LEU A 95 6.07 -29.81 -16.66
CA LEU A 95 5.96 -31.22 -16.26
C LEU A 95 6.11 -32.07 -17.53
N PRO A 96 6.86 -33.18 -17.51
CA PRO A 96 6.92 -34.06 -18.64
C PRO A 96 5.52 -34.60 -18.93
N ASP A 97 5.08 -34.35 -20.15
CA ASP A 97 3.79 -34.78 -20.70
C ASP A 97 3.81 -36.30 -20.89
N GLU A 98 3.21 -37.06 -19.97
CA GLU A 98 2.88 -38.47 -20.21
C GLU A 98 1.54 -38.55 -20.92
N GLY A 99 1.56 -38.58 -22.26
CA GLY A 99 0.39 -39.02 -23.04
C GLY A 99 0.13 -38.26 -24.34
N GLU A 100 0.58 -38.89 -25.42
CA GLU A 100 0.05 -38.86 -26.78
C GLU A 100 -0.43 -37.53 -27.39
N GLY A 101 0.44 -36.97 -28.22
CA GLY A 101 0.17 -36.50 -29.58
C GLY A 101 -1.02 -35.58 -29.83
N ILE A 102 -0.91 -34.31 -29.45
CA ILE A 102 -1.41 -33.22 -30.28
C ILE A 102 -0.27 -32.22 -30.41
N VAL A 103 0.37 -32.21 -31.55
CA VAL A 103 1.31 -31.16 -31.96
C VAL A 103 0.51 -29.87 -32.09
N GLN A 104 0.35 -29.13 -31.00
CA GLN A 104 -0.02 -27.73 -31.09
C GLN A 104 1.21 -26.99 -31.61
N GLN A 105 1.13 -26.61 -32.88
CA GLN A 105 2.09 -25.69 -33.49
C GLN A 105 2.25 -24.52 -32.54
N ARG A 106 3.47 -24.34 -31.99
CA ARG A 106 3.89 -23.11 -31.30
C ARG A 106 3.50 -21.96 -32.22
N LYS A 107 2.44 -21.23 -31.87
CA LYS A 107 2.19 -19.93 -32.46
C LYS A 107 3.44 -19.10 -32.19
N GLU A 108 4.17 -18.78 -33.28
CA GLU A 108 5.26 -17.81 -33.21
C GLU A 108 4.79 -16.64 -32.37
N ARG A 109 5.57 -16.32 -31.33
CA ARG A 109 5.37 -15.09 -30.52
C ARG A 109 5.40 -13.95 -31.53
N GLN A 110 4.21 -13.48 -31.93
CA GLN A 110 4.12 -12.24 -32.71
C GLN A 110 4.76 -11.17 -31.83
N THR A 111 5.91 -10.69 -32.28
CA THR A 111 6.55 -9.50 -31.72
C THR A 111 5.48 -8.42 -31.64
N ARG A 112 5.01 -8.11 -30.40
CA ARG A 112 3.98 -7.10 -30.19
C ARG A 112 4.45 -5.82 -30.85
N LYS A 113 3.73 -5.35 -31.87
CA LYS A 113 4.00 -4.07 -32.52
C LYS A 113 4.01 -2.98 -31.44
N ARG A 114 5.18 -2.40 -31.20
CA ARG A 114 5.32 -1.25 -30.31
C ARG A 114 4.67 -0.06 -31.01
N GLY A 115 3.47 0.32 -30.59
CA GLY A 115 2.75 1.46 -31.15
C GLY A 115 1.36 1.59 -30.56
N PHE A 116 0.78 2.78 -30.67
CA PHE A 116 -0.57 3.05 -30.22
C PHE A 116 -1.59 2.63 -31.27
N SER A 117 -2.83 2.30 -30.84
CA SER A 117 -3.91 1.89 -31.75
C SER A 117 -4.16 2.96 -32.83
N ALA A 118 -4.33 2.50 -34.07
CA ALA A 118 -4.66 3.38 -35.21
C ALA A 118 -6.03 4.05 -35.05
N SER A 119 -6.92 3.50 -34.22
CA SER A 119 -8.26 4.05 -33.96
C SER A 119 -8.27 5.26 -33.04
N LEU A 120 -7.15 5.56 -32.37
CA LEU A 120 -7.07 6.76 -31.49
C LEU A 120 -6.84 8.03 -32.33
N VAL A 121 -7.52 9.09 -31.92
CA VAL A 121 -7.31 10.41 -32.51
C VAL A 121 -5.88 10.87 -32.25
N ARG A 122 -5.21 11.38 -33.29
CA ARG A 122 -3.85 11.91 -33.22
C ARG A 122 -3.86 13.40 -33.36
N GLU A 123 -3.20 14.06 -32.42
CA GLU A 123 -3.02 15.52 -32.42
C GLU A 123 -1.53 15.81 -32.67
N ARG A 124 -1.23 16.62 -33.70
CA ARG A 124 0.13 17.00 -34.04
C ARG A 124 0.58 18.20 -33.21
N ILE A 125 1.65 18.03 -32.45
CA ILE A 125 2.31 19.10 -31.71
C ILE A 125 3.61 19.42 -32.40
N GLU A 126 3.78 20.66 -32.85
CA GLU A 126 4.97 21.14 -33.52
C GLU A 126 5.88 21.89 -32.55
N HIS A 127 7.11 21.42 -32.40
CA HIS A 127 8.18 22.14 -31.73
C HIS A 127 8.98 22.90 -32.80
N LYS A 128 8.76 24.21 -32.85
CA LYS A 128 9.40 25.10 -33.84
C LYS A 128 10.69 25.67 -33.30
N LEU A 129 11.67 25.84 -34.18
CA LEU A 129 12.85 26.66 -33.92
C LEU A 129 12.43 28.13 -33.82
N THR A 130 13.11 28.89 -32.99
CA THR A 130 12.97 30.34 -32.93
C THR A 130 13.50 30.96 -34.24
N GLU A 131 13.06 32.19 -34.56
CA GLU A 131 13.54 32.88 -35.79
C GLU A 131 15.08 33.07 -35.77
N LEU A 132 15.68 33.23 -34.59
CA LEU A 132 17.14 33.32 -34.43
C LEU A 132 17.83 31.98 -34.76
N GLU A 133 17.25 30.86 -34.35
CA GLU A 133 17.81 29.51 -34.64
C GLU A 133 17.63 29.09 -36.10
N LYS A 134 16.74 29.74 -36.84
CA LYS A 134 16.53 29.52 -38.28
C LYS A 134 17.41 30.43 -39.16
N ALA A 135 17.99 31.49 -38.59
CA ALA A 135 18.78 32.45 -39.36
C ALA A 135 19.97 31.75 -40.07
N GLY A 136 20.03 31.85 -41.39
CA GLY A 136 21.06 31.22 -42.22
C GLY A 136 20.79 29.76 -42.63
N ALA A 137 19.67 29.15 -42.22
CA ALA A 137 19.31 27.82 -42.61
C ALA A 137 18.90 27.75 -44.11
N SER A 138 19.42 26.79 -44.85
CA SER A 138 19.05 26.56 -46.29
C SER A 138 17.68 25.88 -46.41
N LYS A 139 17.27 25.08 -45.42
CA LYS A 139 16.00 24.32 -45.42
C LYS A 139 15.58 23.98 -44.00
N THR A 140 14.28 24.03 -43.74
CA THR A 140 13.67 23.52 -42.51
C THR A 140 12.67 22.42 -42.83
N PHE A 141 12.56 21.41 -41.96
CA PHE A 141 11.59 20.33 -42.09
C PHE A 141 11.22 19.74 -40.75
N PHE A 142 10.05 19.12 -40.66
CA PHE A 142 9.58 18.43 -39.46
C PHE A 142 9.84 16.92 -39.57
N THR A 143 10.32 16.32 -38.50
CA THR A 143 10.41 14.86 -38.35
C THR A 143 9.63 14.43 -37.13
N LYS A 144 8.90 13.33 -37.26
CA LYS A 144 8.20 12.74 -36.10
C LYS A 144 9.25 12.14 -35.15
N VAL A 145 9.31 12.67 -33.95
CA VAL A 145 10.31 12.26 -32.93
C VAL A 145 9.75 11.20 -32.00
N LYS A 146 8.50 11.36 -31.56
CA LYS A 146 7.83 10.41 -30.65
C LYS A 146 6.32 10.52 -30.74
N GLU A 147 5.64 9.53 -30.19
CA GLU A 147 4.22 9.56 -29.86
C GLU A 147 4.06 9.45 -28.35
N GLU A 148 3.08 10.13 -27.76
CA GLU A 148 2.69 10.09 -26.37
C GLU A 148 1.19 9.89 -26.25
N LEU A 149 0.75 9.03 -25.31
CA LEU A 149 -0.66 8.98 -24.94
C LEU A 149 -1.01 10.15 -24.05
N HIS A 150 -2.02 10.92 -24.47
CA HIS A 150 -2.60 12.01 -23.67
C HIS A 150 -3.98 11.58 -23.18
N TYR A 151 -4.25 11.79 -21.89
CA TYR A 151 -5.54 11.51 -21.28
C TYR A 151 -6.27 12.81 -20.94
N ILE A 152 -7.45 12.96 -21.54
CA ILE A 152 -8.46 13.90 -21.10
C ILE A 152 -9.57 13.08 -20.45
N PRO A 153 -10.21 13.50 -19.35
CA PRO A 153 -11.28 12.73 -18.74
C PRO A 153 -12.25 12.18 -19.79
N ALA A 154 -12.48 10.87 -19.76
CA ALA A 154 -13.26 10.10 -20.73
C ALA A 154 -12.71 10.00 -22.17
N GLN A 155 -11.51 10.50 -22.47
CA GLN A 155 -10.88 10.37 -23.78
C GLN A 155 -9.41 10.00 -23.67
N LEU A 156 -8.99 9.02 -24.51
CA LEU A 156 -7.58 8.78 -24.79
C LEU A 156 -7.22 9.41 -26.14
N LYS A 157 -6.15 10.18 -26.15
CA LYS A 157 -5.60 10.78 -27.36
C LYS A 157 -4.14 10.35 -27.54
N VAL A 158 -3.69 10.28 -28.77
CA VAL A 158 -2.27 10.13 -29.09
C VAL A 158 -1.73 11.52 -29.44
N LEU A 159 -0.71 11.96 -28.70
CA LEU A 159 0.02 13.18 -29.03
C LEU A 159 1.20 12.81 -29.92
N GLU A 160 1.22 13.29 -31.14
CA GLU A 160 2.33 13.15 -32.06
C GLU A 160 3.25 14.37 -31.96
N HIS A 161 4.46 14.16 -31.44
CA HIS A 161 5.46 15.22 -31.33
C HIS A 161 6.28 15.28 -32.62
N TRP A 162 6.21 16.40 -33.29
CA TRP A 162 6.97 16.71 -34.51
C TRP A 162 8.01 17.77 -34.17
N GLN A 163 9.27 17.53 -34.61
CA GLN A 163 10.41 18.39 -34.32
C GLN A 163 10.88 19.03 -35.63
N GLU A 164 10.93 20.35 -35.65
CA GLU A 164 11.52 21.11 -36.76
C GLU A 164 13.05 20.97 -36.71
N LYS A 165 13.64 20.76 -37.87
CA LYS A 165 15.08 20.69 -38.06
C LYS A 165 15.51 21.65 -39.14
N ALA A 166 16.61 22.36 -38.91
CA ALA A 166 17.22 23.25 -39.86
C ALA A 166 18.58 22.68 -40.30
N VAL A 167 18.85 22.72 -41.56
CA VAL A 167 20.13 22.32 -42.16
C VAL A 167 20.92 23.59 -42.45
N PHE A 168 22.11 23.71 -41.89
CA PHE A 168 23.04 24.81 -42.11
C PHE A 168 24.22 24.30 -42.94
N PRO A 169 24.61 24.98 -44.03
CA PRO A 169 25.83 24.66 -44.70
C PRO A 169 27.04 24.93 -43.80
N SER A 170 28.01 24.03 -43.82
CA SER A 170 29.27 24.24 -43.06
C SER A 170 30.12 25.33 -43.73
N GLU A 171 30.57 26.31 -42.93
CA GLU A 171 31.43 27.37 -43.44
C GLU A 171 32.84 26.89 -43.87
N ASN A 172 33.27 25.72 -43.41
CA ASN A 172 34.62 25.21 -43.60
C ASN A 172 34.71 24.01 -44.56
N ASN A 173 33.63 23.39 -44.94
CA ASN A 173 33.62 22.21 -45.84
C ASN A 173 32.25 22.11 -46.53
N ALA A 174 32.25 22.31 -47.86
CA ALA A 174 31.00 22.26 -48.67
C ALA A 174 30.27 20.90 -48.70
N SER A 175 30.87 19.87 -48.07
CA SER A 175 30.32 18.52 -47.99
C SER A 175 29.79 18.15 -46.57
N GLU A 176 29.95 19.01 -45.58
CA GLU A 176 29.45 18.78 -44.22
C GLU A 176 28.25 19.71 -43.94
N GLU A 177 27.11 19.13 -43.62
CA GLU A 177 25.90 19.85 -43.19
C GLU A 177 25.71 19.73 -41.68
N GLN A 178 25.48 20.83 -40.99
CA GLN A 178 25.11 20.83 -39.57
C GLN A 178 23.59 20.83 -39.45
N ILE A 179 23.04 19.84 -38.74
CA ILE A 179 21.60 19.76 -38.49
C ILE A 179 21.33 20.26 -37.06
N VAL A 180 20.56 21.32 -36.95
CA VAL A 180 20.05 21.85 -35.67
C VAL A 180 18.59 21.46 -35.56
N ALA A 181 18.20 20.92 -34.40
CA ALA A 181 16.86 20.50 -34.11
C ALA A 181 16.25 21.34 -32.97
N ALA A 182 14.97 21.68 -33.09
CA ALA A 182 14.26 22.40 -32.03
C ALA A 182 14.30 21.63 -30.70
N GLN A 183 14.41 22.35 -29.58
CA GLN A 183 14.32 21.72 -28.28
C GLN A 183 12.93 21.17 -28.03
N ARG A 184 12.85 20.05 -27.32
CA ARG A 184 11.60 19.45 -26.89
C ARG A 184 11.58 19.29 -25.36
N PRO A 185 10.41 19.37 -24.73
CA PRO A 185 10.29 19.10 -23.30
C PRO A 185 10.83 17.70 -22.94
N VAL A 186 11.63 17.63 -21.90
CA VAL A 186 12.10 16.36 -21.36
C VAL A 186 11.01 15.76 -20.50
N HIS A 187 10.65 14.49 -20.75
CA HIS A 187 9.70 13.78 -19.92
C HIS A 187 10.37 13.44 -18.57
N PRO A 188 9.74 13.70 -17.40
CA PRO A 188 10.34 13.41 -16.08
C PRO A 188 10.81 11.95 -15.95
N PHE A 189 10.11 11.01 -16.57
CA PHE A 189 10.48 9.60 -16.56
C PHE A 189 11.36 9.19 -17.77
N GLY A 190 12.06 10.11 -18.37
CA GLY A 190 12.95 9.82 -19.52
C GLY A 190 12.20 9.21 -20.70
N LYS A 191 12.56 8.00 -21.12
CA LYS A 191 11.95 7.31 -22.28
C LYS A 191 10.56 6.73 -21.94
N CYS A 192 9.61 7.58 -21.58
CA CYS A 192 8.23 7.19 -21.33
C CYS A 192 7.35 7.53 -22.55
N SER A 193 6.43 6.63 -22.90
CA SER A 193 5.51 6.79 -24.05
C SER A 193 4.11 7.27 -23.64
N VAL A 194 3.92 7.69 -22.40
CA VAL A 194 2.66 8.25 -21.92
C VAL A 194 2.92 9.60 -21.26
N THR A 195 1.91 10.47 -21.25
CA THR A 195 2.04 11.79 -20.63
C THR A 195 2.00 11.70 -19.10
N THR A 196 2.52 12.73 -18.44
CA THR A 196 2.44 12.86 -16.98
C THR A 196 0.99 12.92 -16.48
N SER A 197 0.06 13.46 -17.28
CA SER A 197 -1.36 13.49 -16.94
C SER A 197 -1.98 12.08 -16.85
N LEU A 198 -1.58 11.17 -17.75
CA LEU A 198 -2.05 9.78 -17.69
C LEU A 198 -1.46 9.05 -16.48
N ILE A 199 -0.19 9.28 -16.18
CA ILE A 199 0.46 8.70 -14.99
C ILE A 199 -0.22 9.20 -13.72
N ALA A 200 -0.47 10.51 -13.62
CA ALA A 200 -1.18 11.10 -12.48
C ALA A 200 -2.59 10.52 -12.32
N HIS A 201 -3.30 10.30 -13.42
CA HIS A 201 -4.62 9.67 -13.40
C HIS A 201 -4.56 8.23 -12.86
N VAL A 202 -3.62 7.41 -13.33
CA VAL A 202 -3.43 6.03 -12.85
C VAL A 202 -3.14 6.00 -11.36
N ILE A 203 -2.27 6.90 -10.88
CA ILE A 203 -1.91 6.99 -9.47
C ILE A 203 -3.10 7.45 -8.63
N ALA A 204 -3.83 8.48 -9.07
CA ALA A 204 -5.01 8.96 -8.37
C ALA A 204 -6.11 7.89 -8.31
N ASP A 205 -6.41 7.23 -9.43
CA ASP A 205 -7.38 6.14 -9.47
C ASP A 205 -7.00 5.02 -8.49
N LYS A 206 -5.71 4.66 -8.40
CA LYS A 206 -5.25 3.59 -7.51
C LYS A 206 -5.29 3.99 -6.04
N TYR A 207 -4.70 5.11 -5.68
CA TYR A 207 -4.43 5.44 -4.28
C TYR A 207 -5.50 6.36 -3.65
N GLN A 208 -6.14 7.22 -4.43
CA GLN A 208 -7.19 8.10 -3.94
C GLN A 208 -8.57 7.46 -4.07
N TYR A 209 -8.84 6.83 -5.22
CA TYR A 209 -10.15 6.25 -5.52
C TYR A 209 -10.23 4.73 -5.31
N GLY A 210 -9.12 4.10 -4.91
CA GLY A 210 -9.07 2.67 -4.59
C GLY A 210 -9.34 1.76 -5.79
N MET A 211 -9.12 2.23 -7.03
CA MET A 211 -9.32 1.44 -8.23
C MET A 211 -8.07 0.59 -8.53
N PRO A 212 -8.13 -0.75 -8.40
CA PRO A 212 -7.00 -1.61 -8.69
C PRO A 212 -6.53 -1.50 -10.15
N LEU A 213 -5.23 -1.73 -10.38
CA LEU A 213 -4.65 -1.60 -11.72
C LEU A 213 -5.31 -2.53 -12.76
N TYR A 214 -5.76 -3.72 -12.37
CA TYR A 214 -6.45 -4.64 -13.30
C TYR A 214 -7.79 -4.08 -13.77
N ARG A 215 -8.53 -3.33 -12.93
CA ARG A 215 -9.76 -2.63 -13.34
C ARG A 215 -9.45 -1.45 -14.25
N GLN A 216 -8.37 -0.74 -13.96
CA GLN A 216 -7.89 0.34 -14.84
C GLN A 216 -7.45 -0.22 -16.21
N GLU A 217 -6.78 -1.37 -16.27
CA GLU A 217 -6.44 -2.06 -17.51
C GLU A 217 -7.69 -2.38 -18.33
N SER A 218 -8.74 -2.91 -17.68
CA SER A 218 -10.03 -3.16 -18.33
C SER A 218 -10.70 -1.88 -18.84
N LYS A 219 -10.64 -0.79 -18.06
CA LYS A 219 -11.15 0.55 -18.43
C LYS A 219 -10.44 1.06 -19.68
N PHE A 220 -9.10 1.04 -19.72
CA PHE A 220 -8.33 1.50 -20.86
C PHE A 220 -8.54 0.64 -22.11
N LYS A 221 -8.67 -0.68 -21.94
CA LYS A 221 -9.04 -1.57 -23.03
C LYS A 221 -10.41 -1.20 -23.63
N GLY A 222 -11.37 -0.84 -22.79
CA GLY A 222 -12.69 -0.34 -23.23
C GLY A 222 -12.61 1.00 -23.96
N LEU A 223 -11.61 1.83 -23.68
CA LEU A 223 -11.34 3.10 -24.38
C LEU A 223 -10.55 2.90 -25.70
N GLY A 224 -10.27 1.66 -26.10
CA GLY A 224 -9.63 1.33 -27.38
C GLY A 224 -8.10 1.16 -27.32
N GLN A 225 -7.47 1.42 -26.18
CA GLN A 225 -6.02 1.22 -26.04
C GLN A 225 -5.72 0.41 -24.76
N PRO A 226 -5.29 -0.86 -24.89
CA PRO A 226 -4.88 -1.64 -23.73
C PRO A 226 -3.60 -1.08 -23.11
N ILE A 227 -3.66 -0.77 -21.83
CA ILE A 227 -2.52 -0.37 -21.01
C ILE A 227 -2.35 -1.45 -19.97
N TYR A 228 -1.26 -2.19 -20.04
CA TYR A 228 -1.04 -3.33 -19.16
C TYR A 228 -0.70 -2.90 -17.73
N ARG A 229 -1.25 -3.63 -16.74
CA ARG A 229 -1.04 -3.37 -15.30
C ARG A 229 0.44 -3.27 -14.91
N ASN A 230 1.33 -4.08 -15.51
CA ASN A 230 2.77 -4.03 -15.23
C ASN A 230 3.38 -2.67 -15.58
N ASN A 231 2.96 -2.05 -16.69
CA ASN A 231 3.43 -0.73 -17.06
C ASN A 231 2.94 0.33 -16.06
N MET A 232 1.66 0.25 -15.66
CA MET A 232 1.08 1.14 -14.65
C MET A 232 1.76 0.98 -13.29
N ALA A 233 2.08 -0.25 -12.87
CA ALA A 233 2.83 -0.51 -11.66
C ALA A 233 4.23 0.13 -11.71
N GLN A 234 4.95 -0.01 -12.81
CA GLN A 234 6.26 0.62 -13.01
C GLN A 234 6.19 2.15 -12.96
N TRP A 235 5.12 2.76 -13.47
CA TRP A 235 4.93 4.22 -13.34
C TRP A 235 4.71 4.63 -11.89
N CYS A 236 3.94 3.86 -11.12
CA CYS A 236 3.74 4.13 -9.70
C CYS A 236 5.06 4.05 -8.92
N ILE A 237 5.88 3.03 -9.18
CA ILE A 237 7.19 2.84 -8.53
C ILE A 237 8.12 4.02 -8.86
N ARG A 238 8.27 4.35 -10.16
CA ARG A 238 9.11 5.46 -10.59
C ARG A 238 8.65 6.80 -10.02
N PHE A 239 7.33 7.03 -10.01
CA PHE A 239 6.79 8.25 -9.39
C PHE A 239 7.12 8.32 -7.90
N ALA A 240 7.01 7.21 -7.18
CA ALA A 240 7.35 7.16 -5.76
C ALA A 240 8.83 7.52 -5.52
N ASP A 241 9.73 7.06 -6.38
CA ASP A 241 11.15 7.39 -6.30
C ASP A 241 11.41 8.88 -6.56
N GLU A 242 10.83 9.44 -7.60
CA GLU A 242 10.96 10.86 -7.96
C GLU A 242 10.28 11.79 -6.93
N ALA A 243 9.24 11.30 -6.24
CA ALA A 243 8.52 12.08 -5.24
C ALA A 243 9.19 12.09 -3.85
N LYS A 244 10.24 11.29 -3.62
CA LYS A 244 10.93 11.23 -2.32
C LYS A 244 11.36 12.61 -1.77
N PRO A 245 11.98 13.51 -2.54
CA PRO A 245 12.35 14.82 -2.03
C PRO A 245 11.15 15.64 -1.55
N LEU A 246 10.02 15.54 -2.28
CA LEU A 246 8.78 16.22 -1.88
C LEU A 246 8.22 15.64 -0.58
N LEU A 247 8.25 14.30 -0.41
CA LEU A 247 7.80 13.65 0.81
C LEU A 247 8.68 14.03 2.02
N HIS A 248 9.99 14.20 1.83
CA HIS A 248 10.88 14.70 2.87
C HIS A 248 10.50 16.11 3.29
N LEU A 249 10.32 17.04 2.35
CA LEU A 249 9.87 18.41 2.63
C LEU A 249 8.51 18.45 3.32
N MET A 250 7.58 17.60 2.88
CA MET A 250 6.27 17.49 3.53
C MET A 250 6.39 17.03 4.98
N ARG A 251 7.31 16.11 5.28
CA ARG A 251 7.56 15.64 6.65
C ARG A 251 8.20 16.73 7.50
N GLU A 252 9.19 17.43 6.99
CA GLU A 252 9.79 18.57 7.69
C GLU A 252 8.74 19.63 8.04
N VAL A 253 7.90 20.01 7.07
CA VAL A 253 6.78 20.93 7.32
C VAL A 253 5.77 20.35 8.32
N GLN A 254 5.45 19.06 8.25
CA GLN A 254 4.55 18.40 9.17
C GLN A 254 5.10 18.43 10.60
N ASN A 255 6.38 18.09 10.77
CA ASN A 255 7.05 18.05 12.08
C ASN A 255 7.30 19.45 12.67
N SER A 256 7.25 20.52 11.87
CA SER A 256 7.32 21.91 12.38
C SER A 256 6.01 22.37 13.05
N GLY A 257 4.96 21.58 13.00
CA GLY A 257 3.69 21.87 13.69
C GLY A 257 3.75 21.51 15.18
N ASN A 258 2.81 22.04 15.96
CA ASN A 258 2.74 21.80 17.41
C ASN A 258 1.93 20.55 17.80
N TYR A 259 1.23 19.94 16.84
CA TYR A 259 0.31 18.82 17.09
C TYR A 259 0.34 17.81 15.96
N LEU A 260 0.57 16.55 16.33
CA LEU A 260 0.50 15.41 15.42
C LEU A 260 -0.41 14.32 15.98
N GLN A 261 -1.02 13.58 15.07
CA GLN A 261 -1.71 12.32 15.32
C GLN A 261 -0.94 11.19 14.63
N ALA A 262 -0.72 10.09 15.35
CA ALA A 262 -0.07 8.90 14.80
C ALA A 262 -0.90 7.65 15.12
N ASP A 263 -1.01 6.77 14.12
CA ASP A 263 -1.64 5.46 14.24
C ASP A 263 -0.94 4.50 13.28
N GLU A 264 -1.06 3.19 13.51
CA GLU A 264 -0.55 2.18 12.61
C GLU A 264 -1.58 1.06 12.38
N THR A 265 -1.69 0.63 11.14
CA THR A 265 -2.59 -0.45 10.77
C THR A 265 -1.82 -1.61 10.17
N ARG A 266 -2.32 -2.83 10.36
CA ARG A 266 -1.73 -4.02 9.76
C ARG A 266 -1.97 -4.00 8.26
N LEU A 267 -0.91 -4.36 7.52
CA LEU A 267 -0.93 -4.54 6.09
C LEU A 267 -0.39 -5.92 5.78
N GLN A 268 -1.06 -6.67 4.91
CA GLN A 268 -0.53 -7.92 4.39
C GLN A 268 0.35 -7.61 3.19
N VAL A 269 1.62 -8.01 3.25
CA VAL A 269 2.57 -7.97 2.13
C VAL A 269 3.08 -9.38 1.93
N LEU A 270 2.84 -9.94 0.75
CA LEU A 270 3.11 -11.35 0.47
C LEU A 270 4.60 -11.62 0.26
N LYS A 271 5.32 -10.70 -0.37
CA LYS A 271 6.77 -10.77 -0.55
C LYS A 271 7.45 -9.69 0.28
N GLU A 272 8.17 -10.12 1.28
CA GLU A 272 9.02 -9.27 2.11
C GLU A 272 10.27 -10.05 2.47
N ASP A 273 11.43 -9.50 2.18
CA ASP A 273 12.71 -10.17 2.43
C ASP A 273 12.87 -10.53 3.91
N GLY A 274 13.18 -11.82 4.16
CA GLY A 274 13.37 -12.35 5.51
C GLY A 274 12.08 -12.51 6.34
N LYS A 275 10.89 -12.33 5.74
CA LYS A 275 9.60 -12.50 6.43
C LYS A 275 8.63 -13.39 5.66
N THR A 276 7.77 -14.09 6.39
CA THR A 276 6.69 -14.89 5.78
C THR A 276 5.55 -14.01 5.32
N ALA A 277 4.76 -14.49 4.35
CA ALA A 277 3.55 -13.81 3.86
C ALA A 277 2.51 -13.54 4.96
N GLN A 278 2.49 -14.40 5.99
CA GLN A 278 1.56 -14.32 7.13
C GLN A 278 2.03 -13.39 8.24
N SER A 279 3.30 -12.93 8.22
CA SER A 279 3.81 -12.02 9.25
C SER A 279 3.14 -10.65 9.11
N ASP A 280 2.80 -10.05 10.24
CA ASP A 280 2.23 -8.69 10.28
C ASP A 280 3.26 -7.67 9.77
N LYS A 281 2.86 -6.85 8.81
CA LYS A 281 3.54 -5.64 8.36
C LYS A 281 2.64 -4.44 8.65
N TRP A 282 3.17 -3.24 8.56
CA TRP A 282 2.48 -2.08 9.11
C TRP A 282 2.50 -0.90 8.14
N MET A 283 1.35 -0.25 8.04
CA MET A 283 1.23 1.06 7.45
C MET A 283 1.09 2.07 8.60
N TRP A 284 2.07 2.91 8.74
CA TRP A 284 2.09 4.01 9.67
C TRP A 284 1.42 5.23 9.04
N VAL A 285 0.64 5.94 9.81
CA VAL A 285 -0.08 7.14 9.37
C VAL A 285 0.22 8.25 10.35
N ILE A 286 0.76 9.36 9.84
CA ILE A 286 0.98 10.57 10.63
C ILE A 286 0.19 11.69 10.00
N ARG A 287 -0.63 12.36 10.81
CA ARG A 287 -1.44 13.50 10.40
C ARG A 287 -1.12 14.70 11.27
N GLY A 288 -1.02 15.88 10.69
CA GLY A 288 -0.86 17.15 11.37
C GLY A 288 -0.02 18.12 10.56
N GLY A 289 0.68 19.00 11.27
CA GLY A 289 1.44 20.10 10.72
C GLY A 289 0.86 21.46 11.12
N PRO A 290 1.47 22.57 10.68
CA PRO A 290 0.94 23.91 10.90
C PRO A 290 -0.50 24.06 10.40
N PRO A 291 -1.35 24.91 10.98
CA PRO A 291 -2.77 24.98 10.67
C PRO A 291 -3.11 25.09 9.18
N GLU A 292 -2.34 25.86 8.42
CA GLU A 292 -2.56 26.06 6.98
C GLU A 292 -1.81 25.07 6.08
N LYS A 293 -0.99 24.20 6.67
CA LYS A 293 -0.14 23.23 5.95
C LYS A 293 -0.28 21.82 6.51
N GLN A 294 -1.48 21.45 6.90
CA GLN A 294 -1.74 20.11 7.41
C GLN A 294 -1.58 19.08 6.30
N SER A 295 -0.97 17.96 6.64
CA SER A 295 -0.75 16.83 5.75
C SER A 295 -1.08 15.50 6.43
N VAL A 296 -1.29 14.46 5.61
CA VAL A 296 -1.39 13.07 6.05
C VAL A 296 -0.34 12.29 5.29
N LEU A 297 0.61 11.72 6.00
CA LEU A 297 1.68 10.91 5.43
C LEU A 297 1.49 9.45 5.82
N PHE A 298 1.61 8.59 4.82
CA PHE A 298 1.57 7.14 4.98
C PHE A 298 2.96 6.59 4.76
N GLU A 299 3.40 5.70 5.63
CA GLU A 299 4.67 5.03 5.47
C GLU A 299 4.57 3.55 5.81
N TYR A 300 5.02 2.73 4.87
CA TYR A 300 5.14 1.30 5.05
C TYR A 300 6.40 0.96 5.85
N ASP A 301 6.25 0.09 6.85
CA ASP A 301 7.39 -0.53 7.52
C ASP A 301 7.06 -1.99 7.84
N PRO A 302 7.98 -2.93 7.57
CA PRO A 302 7.77 -4.33 7.90
C PRO A 302 7.77 -4.59 9.42
N SER A 303 7.98 -3.59 10.24
CA SER A 303 8.05 -3.67 11.70
C SER A 303 7.11 -2.70 12.40
N ARG A 304 6.63 -3.11 13.58
CA ARG A 304 5.97 -2.23 14.54
C ARG A 304 6.91 -1.76 15.66
N ALA A 305 8.22 -1.88 15.49
CA ALA A 305 9.17 -1.51 16.53
C ALA A 305 9.11 -0.01 16.86
N GLY A 306 9.38 0.36 18.13
CA GLY A 306 9.43 1.77 18.53
C GLY A 306 10.48 2.60 17.79
N SER A 307 11.51 1.97 17.22
CA SER A 307 12.48 2.63 16.35
C SER A 307 11.87 3.24 15.09
N VAL A 308 10.76 2.67 14.60
CA VAL A 308 10.02 3.26 13.46
C VAL A 308 9.37 4.57 13.89
N ALA A 309 8.72 4.59 15.07
CA ALA A 309 8.16 5.84 15.61
C ALA A 309 9.24 6.90 15.83
N VAL A 310 10.43 6.51 16.31
CA VAL A 310 11.57 7.43 16.45
C VAL A 310 11.96 8.03 15.11
N ARG A 311 12.12 7.21 14.07
CA ARG A 311 12.49 7.68 12.72
C ARG A 311 11.43 8.58 12.09
N LEU A 312 10.14 8.30 12.31
CA LEU A 312 9.04 9.05 11.69
C LEU A 312 8.77 10.39 12.38
N LEU A 313 9.03 10.47 13.68
CA LEU A 313 8.81 11.65 14.53
C LEU A 313 10.13 12.31 14.92
N ASP A 314 11.20 12.02 14.17
CA ASP A 314 12.48 12.70 14.34
C ASP A 314 12.28 14.21 14.18
N ASP A 315 12.93 15.00 15.02
CA ASP A 315 12.83 16.47 15.08
C ASP A 315 11.41 17.02 15.42
N PHE A 316 10.43 16.16 15.79
CA PHE A 316 9.14 16.65 16.26
C PHE A 316 9.20 16.99 17.75
N GLU A 317 8.75 18.17 18.08
CA GLU A 317 8.50 18.65 19.43
C GLU A 317 7.05 19.13 19.53
N GLY A 318 6.34 18.78 20.59
CA GLY A 318 4.96 19.21 20.77
C GLY A 318 4.03 18.14 21.32
N VAL A 319 2.78 18.12 20.87
CA VAL A 319 1.75 17.19 21.35
C VAL A 319 1.51 16.08 20.33
N LEU A 320 1.70 14.84 20.76
CA LEU A 320 1.40 13.64 19.96
C LEU A 320 0.14 12.95 20.49
N GLN A 321 -0.90 12.90 19.67
CA GLN A 321 -2.06 12.04 19.94
C GLN A 321 -1.84 10.66 19.33
N ALA A 322 -1.85 9.62 20.16
CA ALA A 322 -1.70 8.23 19.74
C ALA A 322 -2.57 7.29 20.57
N ASP A 323 -2.66 6.03 20.13
CA ASP A 323 -3.29 4.95 20.90
C ASP A 323 -2.42 4.51 22.10
N GLY A 324 -2.76 3.38 22.74
CA GLY A 324 -2.03 2.82 23.87
C GLY A 324 -0.73 2.10 23.52
N TYR A 325 -0.25 2.16 22.29
CA TYR A 325 0.96 1.44 21.88
C TYR A 325 2.22 2.00 22.57
N SER A 326 2.99 1.12 23.22
CA SER A 326 4.18 1.49 23.98
C SER A 326 5.35 1.99 23.11
N GLY A 327 5.36 1.66 21.83
CA GLY A 327 6.42 2.06 20.87
C GLY A 327 6.61 3.57 20.77
N TYR A 328 5.56 4.37 21.04
CA TYR A 328 5.67 5.84 21.08
C TYR A 328 6.39 6.38 22.32
N SER A 329 6.51 5.57 23.39
CA SER A 329 7.09 6.05 24.64
C SER A 329 8.56 6.44 24.53
N THR A 330 9.31 5.78 23.64
CA THR A 330 10.74 6.05 23.42
C THR A 330 10.94 7.43 22.79
N VAL A 331 10.24 7.73 21.69
CA VAL A 331 10.35 9.01 21.01
C VAL A 331 9.79 10.16 21.85
N CYS A 332 8.69 9.93 22.58
CA CYS A 332 8.12 10.96 23.46
C CYS A 332 9.11 11.40 24.55
N LYS A 333 9.91 10.47 25.08
CA LYS A 333 10.95 10.81 26.08
C LYS A 333 12.17 11.48 25.45
N ALA A 334 12.58 11.03 24.25
CA ALA A 334 13.76 11.56 23.58
C ALA A 334 13.58 13.01 23.12
N ASN A 335 12.41 13.33 22.55
CA ASN A 335 12.12 14.62 21.92
C ASN A 335 11.22 15.53 22.79
N SER A 336 11.06 15.24 24.09
CA SER A 336 10.20 16.03 25.00
C SER A 336 8.74 16.18 24.50
N ILE A 337 8.24 15.16 23.79
CA ILE A 337 6.88 15.16 23.25
C ILE A 337 5.86 14.91 24.35
N THR A 338 4.85 15.76 24.45
CA THR A 338 3.69 15.53 25.30
C THR A 338 2.74 14.56 24.63
N ARG A 339 2.62 13.34 25.18
CA ARG A 339 1.70 12.33 24.66
C ARG A 339 0.30 12.51 25.22
N ILE A 340 -0.70 12.50 24.33
CA ILE A 340 -2.12 12.43 24.69
C ILE A 340 -2.76 11.19 24.06
N GLY A 341 -3.83 10.69 24.72
CA GLY A 341 -4.56 9.49 24.28
C GLY A 341 -5.66 9.82 23.27
N CYS A 342 -6.07 8.81 22.54
CA CYS A 342 -7.15 8.92 21.56
C CYS A 342 -8.46 8.35 22.12
N TRP A 343 -9.47 9.20 22.33
CA TRP A 343 -10.80 8.79 22.78
C TRP A 343 -11.53 7.89 21.77
N ASP A 344 -11.24 7.97 20.48
CA ASP A 344 -11.83 7.06 19.48
C ASP A 344 -11.39 5.62 19.69
N HIS A 345 -10.12 5.39 20.07
CA HIS A 345 -9.64 4.06 20.43
C HIS A 345 -10.32 3.53 21.70
N ALA A 346 -10.45 4.34 22.72
CA ALA A 346 -11.20 3.97 23.93
C ALA A 346 -12.66 3.66 23.59
N ARG A 347 -13.34 4.52 22.83
CA ARG A 347 -14.71 4.32 22.37
C ARG A 347 -14.88 3.02 21.58
N ARG A 348 -13.95 2.72 20.67
CA ARG A 348 -13.98 1.50 19.85
C ARG A 348 -14.00 0.24 20.71
N LYS A 349 -13.23 0.21 21.82
CA LYS A 349 -13.23 -0.91 22.77
C LYS A 349 -14.60 -1.14 23.41
N PHE A 350 -15.32 -0.08 23.81
CA PHE A 350 -16.68 -0.20 24.34
C PHE A 350 -17.68 -0.62 23.26
N VAL A 351 -17.56 -0.14 22.03
CA VAL A 351 -18.40 -0.60 20.90
C VAL A 351 -18.16 -2.06 20.59
N GLU A 352 -16.93 -2.55 20.63
CA GLU A 352 -16.58 -3.97 20.45
C GLU A 352 -17.19 -4.82 21.59
N ALA A 353 -17.11 -4.32 22.83
CA ALA A 353 -17.74 -4.98 23.99
C ALA A 353 -19.27 -5.04 23.85
N ASP A 354 -19.89 -3.99 23.34
CA ASP A 354 -21.34 -3.99 23.09
C ASP A 354 -21.75 -4.98 22.01
N LYS A 355 -20.96 -5.09 20.92
CA LYS A 355 -21.23 -6.07 19.83
C LYS A 355 -21.04 -7.52 20.29
N SER A 356 -20.13 -7.77 21.24
CA SER A 356 -19.87 -9.12 21.76
C SER A 356 -20.81 -9.56 22.87
N ALA A 357 -21.67 -8.67 23.39
CA ALA A 357 -22.68 -9.00 24.37
C ALA A 357 -23.82 -9.83 23.72
N ASP A 358 -24.24 -10.89 24.42
CA ASP A 358 -25.31 -11.77 23.96
C ASP A 358 -26.58 -11.00 23.59
N SER A 359 -27.12 -11.28 22.40
CA SER A 359 -28.36 -10.66 21.91
C SER A 359 -29.56 -10.90 22.82
N LYS A 360 -29.56 -12.00 23.59
CA LYS A 360 -30.57 -12.31 24.59
C LYS A 360 -30.52 -11.37 25.81
N ALA A 361 -29.33 -10.87 26.18
CA ALA A 361 -29.17 -9.90 27.26
C ALA A 361 -29.65 -8.49 26.84
N LYS A 362 -29.56 -8.17 25.55
CA LYS A 362 -30.08 -6.90 24.98
C LYS A 362 -31.61 -6.89 24.82
N ALA A 363 -32.26 -8.05 24.78
CA ALA A 363 -33.69 -8.18 24.52
C ALA A 363 -34.60 -7.77 25.68
N LYS A 364 -34.09 -7.50 26.89
CA LYS A 364 -34.87 -6.89 27.96
C LYS A 364 -35.06 -5.41 27.66
N LYS A 365 -36.18 -5.06 27.00
CA LYS A 365 -36.63 -3.69 26.81
C LYS A 365 -36.55 -2.91 28.12
N GLY A 366 -35.75 -1.82 28.18
CA GLY A 366 -35.69 -0.86 29.28
C GLY A 366 -34.47 -0.93 30.20
N THR A 367 -33.57 -1.90 30.06
CA THR A 367 -32.32 -1.95 30.85
C THR A 367 -31.14 -1.32 30.07
N VAL A 368 -30.60 -0.23 30.59
CA VAL A 368 -29.39 0.40 30.07
C VAL A 368 -28.20 -0.50 30.40
N SER A 369 -27.47 -0.92 29.39
CA SER A 369 -26.28 -1.76 29.56
C SER A 369 -25.11 -0.93 30.15
N LYS A 370 -24.12 -1.62 30.75
CA LYS A 370 -22.90 -0.94 31.23
C LYS A 370 -22.10 -0.35 30.05
N THR A 371 -22.14 -0.94 28.88
CA THR A 371 -21.53 -0.42 27.66
C THR A 371 -22.21 0.87 27.20
N ASP A 372 -23.56 0.94 27.29
CA ASP A 372 -24.31 2.15 26.96
C ASP A 372 -23.98 3.32 27.89
N VAL A 373 -23.79 3.03 29.19
CA VAL A 373 -23.36 4.04 30.16
C VAL A 373 -22.00 4.61 29.82
N ALA A 374 -21.01 3.74 29.55
CA ALA A 374 -19.66 4.16 29.15
C ALA A 374 -19.66 4.99 27.87
N LEU A 375 -20.38 4.51 26.85
CA LEU A 375 -20.55 5.23 25.58
C LEU A 375 -21.31 6.55 25.78
N GLY A 376 -22.20 6.62 26.78
CA GLY A 376 -22.91 7.83 27.19
C GLY A 376 -21.96 8.90 27.71
N TYR A 377 -21.00 8.55 28.55
CA TYR A 377 -19.99 9.49 29.07
C TYR A 377 -19.10 10.01 27.91
N ILE A 378 -18.60 9.11 27.04
CA ILE A 378 -17.78 9.51 25.91
C ILE A 378 -18.58 10.42 24.96
N ARG A 379 -19.86 10.13 24.71
CA ARG A 379 -20.74 10.97 23.89
C ARG A 379 -20.93 12.36 24.46
N LYS A 380 -21.00 12.49 25.81
CA LYS A 380 -21.05 13.81 26.47
C LYS A 380 -19.81 14.63 26.16
N LEU A 381 -18.61 14.04 26.27
CA LEU A 381 -17.35 14.69 25.93
C LEU A 381 -17.34 15.18 24.47
N TYR A 382 -17.70 14.32 23.52
CA TYR A 382 -17.77 14.71 22.10
C TYR A 382 -18.78 15.83 21.82
N ARG A 383 -19.91 15.86 22.56
CA ARG A 383 -20.89 16.96 22.42
C ARG A 383 -20.30 18.29 22.90
N VAL A 384 -19.54 18.28 23.98
CA VAL A 384 -18.86 19.52 24.47
C VAL A 384 -17.90 20.00 23.37
N GLU A 385 -17.02 19.14 22.83
CA GLU A 385 -16.07 19.49 21.77
C GLU A 385 -16.78 20.05 20.52
N SER A 386 -17.89 19.42 20.11
CA SER A 386 -18.67 19.92 18.99
C SER A 386 -19.29 21.30 19.24
N SER A 387 -19.69 21.58 20.47
CA SER A 387 -20.30 22.87 20.84
C SER A 387 -19.31 24.03 20.96
N ILE A 388 -18.01 23.71 21.06
CA ILE A 388 -16.95 24.70 21.23
C ILE A 388 -15.99 24.73 20.01
N ALA A 389 -16.34 24.05 18.91
CA ALA A 389 -15.48 23.94 17.74
C ALA A 389 -15.08 25.30 17.15
N ASP A 390 -16.01 26.26 17.12
CA ASP A 390 -15.82 27.61 16.58
C ASP A 390 -15.41 28.65 17.64
N LYS A 391 -15.09 28.21 18.87
CA LYS A 391 -14.70 29.09 19.97
C LYS A 391 -13.19 29.35 19.95
N THR A 392 -12.80 30.45 20.65
CA THR A 392 -11.38 30.75 20.89
C THR A 392 -10.75 29.72 21.84
N ASP A 393 -9.42 29.62 21.83
CA ASP A 393 -8.70 28.62 22.65
C ASP A 393 -8.98 28.84 24.16
N ASP A 394 -9.07 30.09 24.63
CA ASP A 394 -9.41 30.41 26.03
C ASP A 394 -10.84 29.98 26.38
N GLU A 395 -11.80 30.26 25.49
CA GLU A 395 -13.19 29.82 25.68
C GLU A 395 -13.32 28.30 25.67
N ARG A 396 -12.55 27.63 24.80
CA ARG A 396 -12.50 26.16 24.74
C ARG A 396 -11.92 25.59 26.02
N LEU A 397 -10.80 26.16 26.50
CA LEU A 397 -10.19 25.75 27.76
C LEU A 397 -11.17 25.90 28.92
N LYS A 398 -11.83 27.06 29.04
CA LYS A 398 -12.83 27.32 30.08
C LYS A 398 -13.98 26.31 30.04
N ALA A 399 -14.56 26.07 28.87
CA ALA A 399 -15.64 25.10 28.72
C ALA A 399 -15.21 23.67 29.05
N ARG A 400 -13.99 23.28 28.71
CA ARG A 400 -13.43 21.97 29.09
C ARG A 400 -13.28 21.85 30.59
N GLN A 401 -12.78 22.88 31.28
CA GLN A 401 -12.65 22.89 32.73
C GLN A 401 -14.01 22.83 33.44
N GLU A 402 -14.99 23.59 32.98
CA GLU A 402 -16.30 23.69 33.61
C GLU A 402 -17.21 22.48 33.33
N ILE A 403 -17.11 21.88 32.14
CA ILE A 403 -18.06 20.84 31.68
C ILE A 403 -17.37 19.47 31.49
N SER A 404 -16.24 19.40 30.81
CA SER A 404 -15.60 18.11 30.47
C SER A 404 -14.92 17.49 31.69
N VAL A 405 -14.25 18.29 32.54
CA VAL A 405 -13.53 17.76 33.70
C VAL A 405 -14.48 17.09 34.70
N PRO A 406 -15.64 17.67 35.08
CA PRO A 406 -16.64 16.96 35.91
C PRO A 406 -17.08 15.62 35.29
N VAL A 407 -17.38 15.60 34.00
CA VAL A 407 -17.78 14.38 33.28
C VAL A 407 -16.67 13.32 33.31
N LEU A 408 -15.41 13.73 33.12
CA LEU A 408 -14.24 12.84 33.23
C LEU A 408 -14.09 12.25 34.61
N ASN A 409 -14.26 13.06 35.67
CA ASN A 409 -14.16 12.60 37.05
C ASN A 409 -15.27 11.57 37.38
N GLU A 410 -16.51 11.84 37.00
CA GLU A 410 -17.60 10.87 37.12
C GLU A 410 -17.33 9.58 36.38
N PHE A 411 -16.82 9.69 35.13
CA PHE A 411 -16.51 8.53 34.32
C PHE A 411 -15.39 7.69 34.92
N LYS A 412 -14.34 8.31 35.45
CA LYS A 412 -13.26 7.61 36.13
C LYS A 412 -13.77 6.80 37.33
N LEU A 413 -14.56 7.42 38.22
CA LEU A 413 -15.16 6.74 39.35
C LEU A 413 -16.05 5.56 38.90
N TRP A 414 -16.79 5.75 37.82
CA TRP A 414 -17.61 4.68 37.24
C TRP A 414 -16.75 3.54 36.73
N LEU A 415 -15.65 3.82 36.00
CA LEU A 415 -14.71 2.82 35.50
C LEU A 415 -14.09 2.02 36.65
N GLU A 416 -13.56 2.67 37.68
CA GLU A 416 -12.92 2.04 38.82
C GLU A 416 -13.91 1.13 39.59
N LYS A 417 -15.13 1.63 39.85
CA LYS A 417 -16.20 0.86 40.50
C LYS A 417 -16.59 -0.39 39.73
N ASN A 418 -16.64 -0.32 38.40
CA ASN A 418 -17.01 -1.45 37.56
C ASN A 418 -15.84 -2.40 37.28
N ALA A 419 -14.62 -1.90 37.26
CA ALA A 419 -13.42 -2.73 37.18
C ALA A 419 -13.36 -3.78 38.29
N ALA A 420 -13.71 -3.39 39.53
CA ALA A 420 -13.73 -4.31 40.67
C ALA A 420 -14.83 -5.41 40.57
N LYS A 421 -15.90 -5.16 39.80
CA LYS A 421 -17.10 -6.02 39.76
C LYS A 421 -17.18 -6.93 38.52
N ILE A 422 -16.37 -6.66 37.48
CA ILE A 422 -16.44 -7.37 36.20
C ILE A 422 -15.26 -8.33 36.14
N MET A 423 -15.55 -9.56 35.77
CA MET A 423 -14.56 -10.63 35.62
C MET A 423 -13.48 -10.27 34.58
N LYS A 424 -12.21 -10.55 34.90
CA LYS A 424 -11.08 -10.33 34.02
C LYS A 424 -11.23 -11.18 32.74
N GLY A 425 -10.76 -10.64 31.61
CA GLY A 425 -10.75 -11.33 30.30
C GLY A 425 -11.96 -11.02 29.40
N GLY A 426 -13.09 -10.58 29.93
CA GLY A 426 -14.26 -10.17 29.14
C GLY A 426 -14.03 -8.89 28.34
N ALA A 427 -14.73 -8.71 27.22
CA ALA A 427 -14.55 -7.55 26.33
C ALA A 427 -14.80 -6.21 27.05
N LEU A 428 -15.85 -6.12 27.86
CA LEU A 428 -16.13 -4.91 28.67
C LEU A 428 -15.01 -4.63 29.68
N ARG A 429 -14.47 -5.67 30.34
CA ARG A 429 -13.37 -5.49 31.26
C ARG A 429 -12.11 -4.99 30.53
N LYS A 430 -11.80 -5.53 29.35
CA LYS A 430 -10.68 -5.05 28.53
C LYS A 430 -10.84 -3.57 28.14
N ALA A 431 -12.07 -3.13 27.83
CA ALA A 431 -12.35 -1.73 27.51
C ALA A 431 -12.14 -0.80 28.72
N ILE A 432 -12.57 -1.24 29.90
CA ILE A 432 -12.37 -0.51 31.17
C ILE A 432 -10.87 -0.44 31.49
N ASP A 433 -10.18 -1.58 31.49
CA ASP A 433 -8.73 -1.64 31.80
C ASP A 433 -7.92 -0.77 30.83
N TYR A 434 -8.24 -0.79 29.52
CA TYR A 434 -7.63 0.07 28.51
C TYR A 434 -7.79 1.55 28.88
N SER A 435 -9.00 1.97 29.24
CA SER A 435 -9.29 3.36 29.58
C SER A 435 -8.59 3.79 30.87
N LEU A 436 -8.56 2.93 31.89
CA LEU A 436 -7.89 3.24 33.18
C LEU A 436 -6.36 3.27 33.00
N ASN A 437 -5.77 2.34 32.28
CA ASN A 437 -4.32 2.31 32.03
C ASN A 437 -3.82 3.53 31.27
N LEU A 438 -4.65 4.09 30.39
CA LEU A 438 -4.33 5.26 29.58
C LEU A 438 -4.95 6.55 30.11
N TRP A 439 -5.52 6.52 31.31
CA TRP A 439 -6.32 7.64 31.83
C TRP A 439 -5.54 8.96 31.82
N GLN A 440 -4.29 8.95 32.28
CA GLN A 440 -3.44 10.14 32.30
C GLN A 440 -3.24 10.77 30.91
N TYR A 441 -3.25 9.95 29.84
CA TYR A 441 -3.14 10.42 28.46
C TYR A 441 -4.48 10.84 27.86
N LEU A 442 -5.59 10.25 28.33
CA LEU A 442 -6.93 10.56 27.82
C LEU A 442 -7.46 11.88 28.35
N VAL A 443 -6.93 12.39 29.48
CA VAL A 443 -7.34 13.65 30.09
C VAL A 443 -6.35 14.80 29.86
N GLY A 444 -5.24 14.52 29.17
CA GLY A 444 -4.17 15.47 28.86
C GLY A 444 -4.51 16.48 27.77
#